data_06de292c3e75c653372b1e097d9114bf
#
_entry.id   06de292c3e75c653372b1e097d9114bf
#
_cell.length_a   1.000
_cell.length_b   1.000
_cell.length_c   1.000
_cell.angle_alpha   90.00
_cell.angle_beta   90.00
_cell.angle_gamma   90.00
#
_symmetry.space_group_name_H-M   'P 1'
#
loop_
_entity.id
_entity.type
_entity.pdbx_description
1 polymer ?
#
loop_
_entity_poly.entity_id
_entity_poly.type
_entity_poly.pdbx_seq_one_letter_code
_entity_poly.pdbx_strand_id
1 'polypeptide(L)'
;MPVAEFPGSRNWGYDGVYPFAVEQSYGGVAALHRLVRACHDIGLAVVLDVVYNHLGPEGNYLRDFGPYFTDRYRTPWGDALNFDGPDSDHIRRYFIENALYWIDDCGIDALRLDAVHAIYDKSAYPFLQELADSVHDRAAELGRNVYLIAECDLNDWRVVRSASSGGLGIDAQWSDEFHHCVHSLLTGETSGYYADFGSISQLATAFQEGWVYRGQYSPVRRMRFGNSPDGIQG
;
A
#
# COMPACT_ATOMS: atom_id res chain seq x y z
N MET A 1 -11.36 0.98 -0.78
CA MET A 1 -11.35 2.16 -1.67
C MET A 1 -10.88 3.34 -0.84
N PRO A 2 -9.96 4.18 -1.35
CA PRO A 2 -9.54 5.38 -0.65
C PRO A 2 -10.67 6.37 -0.47
N VAL A 3 -10.60 7.19 0.58
CA VAL A 3 -11.62 8.18 0.93
C VAL A 3 -11.11 9.61 0.93
N ALA A 4 -9.84 9.81 0.56
CA ALA A 4 -9.25 11.15 0.49
C ALA A 4 -9.95 12.03 -0.53
N GLU A 5 -10.04 13.34 -0.23
CA GLU A 5 -10.71 14.34 -1.07
C GLU A 5 -10.07 14.39 -2.46
N PHE A 6 -10.90 14.37 -3.50
CA PHE A 6 -10.51 14.42 -4.91
C PHE A 6 -11.39 15.41 -5.69
N PRO A 7 -10.93 15.92 -6.85
CA PRO A 7 -11.73 16.82 -7.66
C PRO A 7 -12.97 16.17 -8.25
N GLY A 8 -14.13 16.82 -8.10
CA GLY A 8 -15.39 16.35 -8.64
C GLY A 8 -16.16 15.43 -7.69
N SER A 9 -17.01 14.55 -8.22
CA SER A 9 -17.86 13.67 -7.42
C SER A 9 -17.83 12.20 -7.87
N ARG A 10 -16.91 11.84 -8.77
CA ARG A 10 -16.76 10.49 -9.33
C ARG A 10 -15.30 10.13 -9.47
N ASN A 11 -14.81 9.27 -8.60
CA ASN A 11 -13.45 8.76 -8.61
C ASN A 11 -13.43 7.38 -7.94
N TRP A 12 -12.44 6.58 -8.23
CA TRP A 12 -12.17 5.36 -7.46
C TRP A 12 -11.43 5.63 -6.16
N GLY A 13 -11.07 6.92 -5.91
CA GLY A 13 -10.33 7.37 -4.74
C GLY A 13 -8.82 7.40 -4.93
N TYR A 14 -8.29 7.01 -6.08
CA TYR A 14 -6.83 6.98 -6.33
C TYR A 14 -6.25 8.26 -6.90
N ASP A 15 -7.07 9.30 -7.10
CA ASP A 15 -6.62 10.65 -7.47
C ASP A 15 -6.80 11.66 -6.31
N GLY A 16 -6.72 11.18 -5.07
CA GLY A 16 -6.83 12.02 -3.88
C GLY A 16 -5.75 13.09 -3.83
N VAL A 17 -6.14 14.32 -3.44
CA VAL A 17 -5.26 15.49 -3.37
C VAL A 17 -4.99 15.90 -1.93
N TYR A 18 -5.97 15.70 -1.05
CA TYR A 18 -5.90 16.07 0.36
C TYR A 18 -6.01 14.84 1.25
N PRO A 19 -4.88 14.17 1.59
CA PRO A 19 -4.89 12.91 2.35
C PRO A 19 -5.58 12.98 3.71
N PHE A 20 -5.60 14.15 4.36
CA PHE A 20 -6.26 14.36 5.66
C PHE A 20 -7.76 14.69 5.57
N ALA A 21 -8.30 14.87 4.37
CA ALA A 21 -9.71 15.19 4.19
C ALA A 21 -10.48 13.97 3.67
N VAL A 22 -11.64 13.72 4.24
CA VAL A 22 -12.58 12.73 3.70
C VAL A 22 -13.44 13.40 2.65
N GLU A 23 -13.56 12.76 1.49
CA GLU A 23 -14.34 13.21 0.33
C GLU A 23 -15.74 13.70 0.74
N GLN A 24 -16.02 14.94 0.38
CA GLN A 24 -17.26 15.61 0.79
C GLN A 24 -18.51 14.95 0.22
N SER A 25 -18.45 14.39 -1.00
CA SER A 25 -19.57 13.67 -1.61
C SER A 25 -19.91 12.35 -0.89
N TYR A 26 -18.98 11.81 -0.10
CA TYR A 26 -19.21 10.64 0.78
C TYR A 26 -19.78 11.05 2.15
N GLY A 27 -19.92 12.37 2.40
CA GLY A 27 -20.43 12.93 3.65
C GLY A 27 -19.34 13.32 4.65
N GLY A 28 -18.10 13.44 4.21
CA GLY A 28 -16.96 13.91 4.99
C GLY A 28 -16.61 13.02 6.17
N VAL A 29 -15.74 13.50 7.05
CA VAL A 29 -15.24 12.76 8.21
C VAL A 29 -16.35 12.28 9.15
N ALA A 30 -17.44 13.06 9.28
CA ALA A 30 -18.56 12.66 10.13
C ALA A 30 -19.29 11.41 9.63
N ALA A 31 -19.37 11.21 8.30
CA ALA A 31 -19.93 9.98 7.74
C ALA A 31 -18.98 8.80 7.91
N LEU A 32 -17.67 9.00 7.76
CA LEU A 32 -16.67 7.97 8.02
C LEU A 32 -16.72 7.49 9.47
N HIS A 33 -16.79 8.40 10.45
CA HIS A 33 -16.92 8.05 11.87
C HIS A 33 -18.18 7.23 12.16
N ARG A 34 -19.32 7.57 11.51
CA ARG A 34 -20.56 6.77 11.66
C ARG A 34 -20.40 5.37 11.08
N LEU A 35 -19.75 5.24 9.91
CA LEU A 35 -19.49 3.95 9.28
C LEU A 35 -18.60 3.08 10.17
N VAL A 36 -17.45 3.60 10.61
CA VAL A 36 -16.51 2.88 11.47
C VAL A 36 -17.19 2.41 12.74
N ARG A 37 -17.92 3.30 13.43
CA ARG A 37 -18.68 2.95 14.64
C ARG A 37 -19.69 1.83 14.37
N ALA A 38 -20.46 1.95 13.30
CA ALA A 38 -21.46 0.92 12.95
C ALA A 38 -20.82 -0.45 12.66
N CYS A 39 -19.61 -0.47 12.05
CA CYS A 39 -18.85 -1.70 11.87
C CYS A 39 -18.39 -2.28 13.22
N HIS A 40 -17.83 -1.46 14.08
CA HIS A 40 -17.38 -1.88 15.41
C HIS A 40 -18.51 -2.40 16.30
N ASP A 41 -19.70 -1.76 16.24
CA ASP A 41 -20.88 -2.19 16.99
C ASP A 41 -21.33 -3.63 16.67
N ILE A 42 -20.97 -4.15 15.50
CA ILE A 42 -21.25 -5.53 15.10
C ILE A 42 -19.99 -6.42 15.03
N GLY A 43 -18.86 -5.93 15.58
CA GLY A 43 -17.61 -6.69 15.66
C GLY A 43 -16.82 -6.79 14.36
N LEU A 44 -17.02 -5.86 13.41
CA LEU A 44 -16.24 -5.79 12.16
C LEU A 44 -15.12 -4.76 12.29
N ALA A 45 -13.90 -5.18 11.96
CA ALA A 45 -12.78 -4.27 11.76
C ALA A 45 -12.88 -3.54 10.41
N VAL A 46 -12.33 -2.33 10.34
CA VAL A 46 -12.32 -1.50 9.14
C VAL A 46 -10.91 -1.36 8.59
N VAL A 47 -10.72 -1.78 7.33
CA VAL A 47 -9.48 -1.57 6.58
C VAL A 47 -9.68 -0.37 5.65
N LEU A 48 -8.87 0.67 5.83
CA LEU A 48 -8.85 1.83 4.95
C LEU A 48 -7.74 1.68 3.90
N ASP A 49 -8.09 1.94 2.67
CA ASP A 49 -7.16 2.01 1.54
C ASP A 49 -6.53 3.41 1.49
N VAL A 50 -5.21 3.53 1.50
CA VAL A 50 -4.49 4.79 1.46
C VAL A 50 -3.46 4.81 0.32
N VAL A 51 -3.35 5.96 -0.33
CA VAL A 51 -2.48 6.18 -1.48
C VAL A 51 -1.32 7.07 -1.06
N TYR A 52 -0.14 6.47 -0.85
CA TYR A 52 1.09 7.17 -0.45
C TYR A 52 2.20 7.10 -1.51
N ASN A 53 1.90 6.48 -2.65
CA ASN A 53 2.85 6.40 -3.77
C ASN A 53 2.74 7.60 -4.73
N HIS A 54 1.59 8.28 -4.78
CA HIS A 54 1.35 9.48 -5.57
C HIS A 54 0.21 10.32 -4.99
N LEU A 55 0.00 11.48 -5.54
CA LEU A 55 -1.19 12.32 -5.32
C LEU A 55 -1.80 12.70 -6.66
N GLY A 56 -3.11 12.91 -6.67
CA GLY A 56 -3.83 13.38 -7.85
C GLY A 56 -3.27 14.72 -8.36
N PRO A 57 -3.19 14.92 -9.68
CA PRO A 57 -2.61 16.14 -10.25
C PRO A 57 -3.59 17.32 -10.26
N GLU A 58 -4.89 17.06 -10.37
CA GLU A 58 -5.90 18.10 -10.49
C GLU A 58 -6.20 18.74 -9.14
N GLY A 59 -6.06 20.08 -9.04
CA GLY A 59 -6.25 20.81 -7.79
C GLY A 59 -5.12 20.65 -6.77
N ASN A 60 -4.01 20.02 -7.16
CA ASN A 60 -2.86 19.81 -6.29
C ASN A 60 -1.86 20.98 -6.37
N TYR A 61 -1.81 21.77 -5.33
CA TYR A 61 -0.90 22.92 -5.18
C TYR A 61 0.20 22.69 -4.13
N LEU A 62 0.39 21.45 -3.64
CA LEU A 62 1.36 21.16 -2.57
C LEU A 62 2.79 21.54 -2.95
N ARG A 63 3.12 21.54 -4.24
CA ARG A 63 4.42 21.98 -4.74
C ARG A 63 4.75 23.43 -4.35
N ASP A 64 3.73 24.26 -4.22
CA ASP A 64 3.90 25.69 -3.86
C ASP A 64 4.14 25.88 -2.35
N PHE A 65 3.89 24.86 -1.54
CA PHE A 65 3.98 24.92 -0.09
C PHE A 65 5.19 24.20 0.50
N GLY A 66 5.87 23.36 -0.27
CA GLY A 66 7.04 22.64 0.22
C GLY A 66 7.59 21.61 -0.76
N PRO A 67 8.64 20.89 -0.36
CA PRO A 67 9.33 19.93 -1.22
C PRO A 67 8.60 18.56 -1.27
N TYR A 68 7.29 18.57 -1.49
CA TYR A 68 6.47 17.36 -1.53
C TYR A 68 6.85 16.42 -2.67
N PHE A 69 7.39 16.96 -3.77
CA PHE A 69 7.71 16.20 -4.98
C PHE A 69 9.19 16.29 -5.32
N THR A 70 9.69 15.26 -5.99
CA THR A 70 11.05 15.19 -6.52
C THR A 70 11.05 14.78 -7.98
N ASP A 71 11.90 15.43 -8.79
CA ASP A 71 12.10 15.10 -10.20
C ASP A 71 13.14 13.99 -10.42
N ARG A 72 13.74 13.45 -9.35
CA ARG A 72 14.67 12.33 -9.41
C ARG A 72 14.01 11.06 -9.94
N TYR A 73 12.70 10.93 -9.71
CA TYR A 73 11.91 9.78 -10.14
C TYR A 73 10.66 10.27 -10.86
N ARG A 74 10.22 9.47 -11.84
CA ARG A 74 9.00 9.75 -12.61
C ARG A 74 7.98 8.64 -12.40
N THR A 75 6.74 9.03 -12.20
CA THR A 75 5.59 8.16 -12.09
C THR A 75 4.61 8.42 -13.23
N PRO A 76 3.63 7.56 -13.48
CA PRO A 76 2.56 7.84 -14.44
C PRO A 76 1.80 9.15 -14.14
N TRP A 77 1.79 9.61 -12.88
CA TRP A 77 1.13 10.85 -12.43
C TRP A 77 2.07 12.06 -12.41
N GLY A 78 3.32 11.92 -12.81
CA GLY A 78 4.31 12.99 -12.85
C GLY A 78 5.50 12.76 -11.93
N ASP A 79 5.99 13.81 -11.26
CA ASP A 79 7.08 13.71 -10.30
C ASP A 79 6.67 12.87 -9.09
N ALA A 80 7.60 12.05 -8.59
CA ALA A 80 7.35 11.22 -7.41
C ALA A 80 7.27 12.06 -6.13
N LEU A 81 6.64 11.49 -5.08
CA LEU A 81 6.72 12.06 -3.74
C LEU A 81 8.16 11.99 -3.21
N ASN A 82 8.55 12.99 -2.45
CA ASN A 82 9.91 13.16 -1.99
C ASN A 82 10.15 12.43 -0.65
N PHE A 83 10.52 11.14 -0.72
CA PHE A 83 10.83 10.36 0.48
C PHE A 83 12.33 10.21 0.76
N ASP A 84 13.23 10.60 -0.15
CA ASP A 84 14.67 10.40 0.00
C ASP A 84 15.55 11.56 -0.50
N GLY A 85 14.95 12.69 -0.88
CA GLY A 85 15.65 13.90 -1.31
C GLY A 85 15.86 14.90 -0.16
N PRO A 86 16.40 16.09 -0.46
CA PRO A 86 16.52 17.17 0.52
C PRO A 86 15.15 17.50 1.15
N ASP A 87 15.14 17.74 2.46
CA ASP A 87 13.96 18.09 3.26
C ASP A 87 12.83 17.02 3.24
N SER A 88 13.13 15.78 2.86
CA SER A 88 12.16 14.68 2.81
C SER A 88 11.60 14.31 4.18
N ASP A 89 12.30 14.59 5.28
CA ASP A 89 11.82 14.27 6.64
C ASP A 89 10.44 14.89 6.93
N HIS A 90 10.18 16.10 6.41
CA HIS A 90 8.88 16.76 6.57
C HIS A 90 7.78 16.04 5.78
N ILE A 91 8.12 15.50 4.62
CA ILE A 91 7.17 14.80 3.75
C ILE A 91 6.88 13.40 4.32
N ARG A 92 7.91 12.69 4.78
CA ARG A 92 7.78 11.40 5.49
C ARG A 92 6.86 11.58 6.70
N ARG A 93 7.13 12.57 7.52
CA ARG A 93 6.31 12.90 8.68
C ARG A 93 4.87 13.22 8.32
N TYR A 94 4.63 13.98 7.24
CA TYR A 94 3.28 14.30 6.76
C TYR A 94 2.45 13.04 6.49
N PHE A 95 3.02 12.04 5.80
CA PHE A 95 2.32 10.79 5.52
C PHE A 95 2.22 9.85 6.74
N ILE A 96 3.21 9.84 7.62
CA ILE A 96 3.13 9.11 8.90
C ILE A 96 2.01 9.69 9.77
N GLU A 97 1.97 11.01 9.95
CA GLU A 97 0.91 11.68 10.70
C GLU A 97 -0.48 11.45 10.07
N ASN A 98 -0.55 11.33 8.75
CA ASN A 98 -1.79 10.95 8.08
C ASN A 98 -2.24 9.53 8.44
N ALA A 99 -1.33 8.57 8.45
CA ALA A 99 -1.64 7.20 8.88
C ALA A 99 -2.14 7.19 10.35
N LEU A 100 -1.45 7.90 11.24
CA LEU A 100 -1.83 8.01 12.65
C LEU A 100 -3.19 8.72 12.81
N TYR A 101 -3.48 9.74 12.03
CA TYR A 101 -4.79 10.40 12.01
C TYR A 101 -5.94 9.42 11.69
N TRP A 102 -5.76 8.55 10.69
CA TRP A 102 -6.77 7.54 10.38
C TRP A 102 -6.98 6.55 11.52
N ILE A 103 -5.91 6.20 12.22
CA ILE A 103 -5.93 5.24 13.34
C ILE A 103 -6.54 5.89 14.59
N ASP A 104 -6.07 7.08 14.97
CA ASP A 104 -6.40 7.74 16.23
C ASP A 104 -7.77 8.41 16.17
N ASP A 105 -7.95 9.29 15.19
CA ASP A 105 -9.15 10.13 15.10
C ASP A 105 -10.31 9.40 14.42
N CYS A 106 -10.02 8.59 13.37
CA CYS A 106 -11.06 7.92 12.62
C CYS A 106 -11.35 6.50 13.10
N GLY A 107 -10.50 5.92 13.97
CA GLY A 107 -10.71 4.59 14.53
C GLY A 107 -10.47 3.43 13.57
N ILE A 108 -9.70 3.65 12.51
CA ILE A 108 -9.35 2.62 11.51
C ILE A 108 -8.50 1.52 12.15
N ASP A 109 -8.75 0.26 11.79
CA ASP A 109 -8.09 -0.93 12.38
C ASP A 109 -6.92 -1.44 11.53
N ALA A 110 -6.92 -1.14 10.24
CA ALA A 110 -5.81 -1.46 9.35
C ALA A 110 -5.75 -0.49 8.16
N LEU A 111 -4.55 -0.29 7.63
CA LEU A 111 -4.34 0.45 6.39
C LEU A 111 -3.87 -0.50 5.30
N ARG A 112 -4.53 -0.48 4.15
CA ARG A 112 -4.02 -1.08 2.92
C ARG A 112 -3.24 -0.01 2.18
N LEU A 113 -1.95 -0.23 1.98
CA LEU A 113 -1.03 0.70 1.32
C LEU A 113 -1.00 0.40 -0.18
N ASP A 114 -1.54 1.32 -0.96
CA ASP A 114 -1.61 1.22 -2.43
C ASP A 114 -0.22 1.23 -3.05
N ALA A 115 0.03 0.30 -3.98
CA ALA A 115 1.19 0.23 -4.86
C ALA A 115 2.54 0.61 -4.19
N VAL A 116 2.88 -0.07 -3.09
CA VAL A 116 4.09 0.27 -2.32
C VAL A 116 5.38 0.18 -3.14
N HIS A 117 5.39 -0.60 -4.22
CA HIS A 117 6.50 -0.71 -5.17
C HIS A 117 6.72 0.58 -6.00
N ALA A 118 5.73 1.47 -6.03
CA ALA A 118 5.83 2.80 -6.65
C ALA A 118 6.25 3.90 -5.66
N ILE A 119 6.52 3.56 -4.41
CA ILE A 119 7.15 4.45 -3.43
C ILE A 119 8.66 4.40 -3.64
N TYR A 120 9.21 5.45 -4.22
CA TYR A 120 10.64 5.55 -4.50
C TYR A 120 11.38 6.11 -3.30
N ASP A 121 12.16 5.25 -2.64
CA ASP A 121 12.99 5.62 -1.50
C ASP A 121 14.27 4.78 -1.49
N LYS A 122 15.42 5.43 -1.55
CA LYS A 122 16.76 4.82 -1.48
C LYS A 122 17.51 5.21 -0.21
N SER A 123 16.80 5.71 0.79
CA SER A 123 17.41 6.00 2.09
C SER A 123 17.79 4.71 2.82
N ALA A 124 18.71 4.82 3.77
CA ALA A 124 19.15 3.69 4.59
C ALA A 124 18.06 3.22 5.58
N TYR A 125 17.13 4.10 5.92
CA TYR A 125 15.93 3.82 6.71
C TYR A 125 14.71 4.11 5.85
N PRO A 126 14.16 3.11 5.15
CA PRO A 126 13.08 3.32 4.20
C PRO A 126 11.81 3.89 4.84
N PHE A 127 11.10 4.76 4.12
CA PHE A 127 9.84 5.35 4.57
C PHE A 127 8.81 4.29 5.02
N LEU A 128 8.68 3.19 4.28
CA LEU A 128 7.75 2.11 4.66
C LEU A 128 8.13 1.46 6.00
N GLN A 129 9.41 1.34 6.31
CA GLN A 129 9.85 0.85 7.61
C GLN A 129 9.55 1.87 8.71
N GLU A 130 9.84 3.15 8.49
CA GLU A 130 9.55 4.23 9.44
C GLU A 130 8.03 4.34 9.72
N LEU A 131 7.21 4.19 8.67
CA LEU A 131 5.75 4.14 8.79
C LEU A 131 5.31 2.93 9.65
N ALA A 132 5.87 1.74 9.39
CA ALA A 132 5.53 0.54 10.13
C ALA A 132 5.92 0.67 11.61
N ASP A 133 7.13 1.12 11.90
CA ASP A 133 7.60 1.34 13.27
C ASP A 133 6.68 2.34 13.99
N SER A 134 6.34 3.47 13.35
CA SER A 134 5.48 4.52 13.93
C SER A 134 4.06 4.03 14.23
N VAL A 135 3.48 3.24 13.32
CA VAL A 135 2.11 2.69 13.48
C VAL A 135 2.09 1.62 14.57
N HIS A 136 3.09 0.72 14.62
CA HIS A 136 3.18 -0.32 15.63
C HIS A 136 3.43 0.25 17.02
N ASP A 137 4.30 1.25 17.16
CA ASP A 137 4.53 1.96 18.43
C ASP A 137 3.23 2.62 18.90
N ARG A 138 2.50 3.28 18.00
CA ARG A 138 1.22 3.89 18.35
C ARG A 138 0.15 2.85 18.73
N ALA A 139 0.07 1.74 18.03
CA ALA A 139 -0.83 0.64 18.36
C ALA A 139 -0.57 0.09 19.76
N ALA A 140 0.72 -0.06 20.12
CA ALA A 140 1.14 -0.50 21.46
C ALA A 140 0.72 0.52 22.54
N GLU A 141 0.90 1.83 22.30
CA GLU A 141 0.45 2.90 23.21
C GLU A 141 -1.07 2.87 23.43
N LEU A 142 -1.84 2.63 22.37
CA LEU A 142 -3.30 2.55 22.41
C LEU A 142 -3.82 1.23 23.00
N GLY A 143 -2.96 0.22 23.15
CA GLY A 143 -3.33 -1.12 23.60
C GLY A 143 -4.28 -1.84 22.64
N ARG A 144 -4.20 -1.53 21.34
CA ARG A 144 -5.02 -2.16 20.28
C ARG A 144 -4.17 -2.68 19.13
N ASN A 145 -4.68 -3.69 18.42
CA ASN A 145 -4.02 -4.16 17.21
C ASN A 145 -4.37 -3.23 16.03
N VAL A 146 -3.35 -2.80 15.31
CA VAL A 146 -3.47 -2.08 14.03
C VAL A 146 -2.54 -2.75 13.04
N TYR A 147 -2.98 -2.92 11.80
CA TYR A 147 -2.23 -3.65 10.79
C TYR A 147 -1.96 -2.80 9.55
N LEU A 148 -0.79 -3.01 8.95
CA LEU A 148 -0.42 -2.48 7.64
C LEU A 148 -0.42 -3.62 6.62
N ILE A 149 -1.12 -3.42 5.51
CA ILE A 149 -1.28 -4.42 4.44
C ILE A 149 -0.78 -3.80 3.14
N ALA A 150 0.32 -4.30 2.59
CA ALA A 150 0.86 -3.78 1.34
C ALA A 150 0.15 -4.35 0.11
N GLU A 151 -0.06 -3.52 -0.90
CA GLU A 151 -0.24 -3.98 -2.27
C GLU A 151 1.10 -3.85 -3.00
N CYS A 152 1.64 -4.97 -3.45
CA CYS A 152 2.94 -5.02 -4.13
C CYS A 152 2.98 -6.19 -5.11
N ASP A 153 3.25 -5.91 -6.38
CA ASP A 153 3.33 -6.92 -7.43
C ASP A 153 4.73 -7.54 -7.60
N LEU A 154 5.72 -7.09 -6.81
CA LEU A 154 7.11 -7.50 -7.00
C LEU A 154 7.45 -8.89 -6.44
N ASN A 155 6.57 -9.52 -5.68
CA ASN A 155 6.84 -10.77 -4.95
C ASN A 155 8.10 -10.65 -4.09
N ASP A 156 8.16 -9.61 -3.26
CA ASP A 156 9.34 -9.30 -2.44
C ASP A 156 9.06 -9.54 -0.96
N TRP A 157 9.66 -10.61 -0.42
CA TRP A 157 9.54 -10.97 1.00
C TRP A 157 10.07 -9.92 1.98
N ARG A 158 10.89 -8.98 1.53
CA ARG A 158 11.36 -7.89 2.39
C ARG A 158 10.23 -7.01 2.87
N VAL A 159 9.13 -6.92 2.11
CA VAL A 159 7.96 -6.12 2.49
C VAL A 159 7.40 -6.57 3.84
N VAL A 160 7.18 -7.88 4.01
CA VAL A 160 6.55 -8.45 5.22
C VAL A 160 7.54 -9.00 6.25
N ARG A 161 8.82 -8.96 5.95
CA ARG A 161 9.83 -9.41 6.88
C ARG A 161 10.03 -8.36 7.99
N SER A 162 10.34 -8.82 9.22
CA SER A 162 10.65 -7.92 10.32
C SER A 162 11.86 -7.04 10.02
N ALA A 163 11.87 -5.82 10.54
CA ALA A 163 12.99 -4.89 10.42
C ALA A 163 14.30 -5.48 11.00
N SER A 164 14.20 -6.23 12.09
CA SER A 164 15.35 -6.91 12.71
C SER A 164 16.03 -7.97 11.81
N SER A 165 15.30 -8.44 10.79
CA SER A 165 15.79 -9.38 9.77
C SER A 165 16.02 -8.72 8.41
N GLY A 166 16.09 -7.38 8.36
CA GLY A 166 16.36 -6.62 7.14
C GLY A 166 15.14 -6.44 6.23
N GLY A 167 13.93 -6.56 6.75
CA GLY A 167 12.69 -6.26 6.06
C GLY A 167 12.11 -4.89 6.41
N LEU A 168 10.90 -4.63 5.92
CA LEU A 168 10.20 -3.36 6.12
C LEU A 168 9.19 -3.39 7.28
N GLY A 169 8.88 -4.57 7.83
CA GLY A 169 8.01 -4.71 8.98
C GLY A 169 6.52 -4.52 8.71
N ILE A 170 6.09 -4.54 7.44
CA ILE A 170 4.67 -4.53 7.08
C ILE A 170 4.03 -5.88 7.47
N ASP A 171 2.82 -5.87 8.02
CA ASP A 171 2.20 -7.05 8.62
C ASP A 171 1.75 -8.08 7.59
N ALA A 172 1.28 -7.63 6.43
CA ALA A 172 0.77 -8.50 5.37
C ALA A 172 0.97 -7.88 3.99
N GLN A 173 0.90 -8.73 2.97
CA GLN A 173 0.91 -8.31 1.56
C GLN A 173 -0.17 -9.04 0.79
N TRP A 174 -0.89 -8.35 -0.06
CA TRP A 174 -1.79 -8.97 -1.03
C TRP A 174 -0.97 -9.73 -2.07
N SER A 175 -1.39 -10.95 -2.38
CA SER A 175 -0.77 -11.77 -3.41
C SER A 175 -1.52 -11.63 -4.73
N ASP A 176 -1.00 -10.80 -5.64
CA ASP A 176 -1.57 -10.62 -6.97
C ASP A 176 -1.57 -11.94 -7.75
N GLU A 177 -0.53 -12.75 -7.61
CA GLU A 177 -0.42 -14.02 -8.32
C GLU A 177 -1.44 -15.06 -7.84
N PHE A 178 -1.82 -15.04 -6.54
CA PHE A 178 -2.95 -15.85 -6.07
C PHE A 178 -4.25 -15.43 -6.77
N HIS A 179 -4.53 -14.11 -6.79
CA HIS A 179 -5.69 -13.55 -7.49
C HIS A 179 -5.65 -13.90 -8.99
N HIS A 180 -4.52 -13.75 -9.66
CA HIS A 180 -4.38 -14.07 -11.09
C HIS A 180 -4.61 -15.56 -11.37
N CYS A 181 -4.09 -16.46 -10.53
CA CYS A 181 -4.37 -17.90 -10.65
C CYS A 181 -5.86 -18.22 -10.52
N VAL A 182 -6.52 -17.65 -9.51
CA VAL A 182 -7.97 -17.85 -9.29
C VAL A 182 -8.77 -17.34 -10.49
N HIS A 183 -8.48 -16.12 -10.94
CA HIS A 183 -9.16 -15.51 -12.10
C HIS A 183 -9.01 -16.39 -13.36
N SER A 184 -7.78 -16.74 -13.73
CA SER A 184 -7.51 -17.55 -14.92
C SER A 184 -8.20 -18.91 -14.88
N LEU A 185 -8.21 -19.56 -13.71
CA LEU A 185 -8.86 -20.87 -13.55
C LEU A 185 -10.38 -20.77 -13.64
N LEU A 186 -10.99 -19.70 -13.14
CA LEU A 186 -12.45 -19.53 -13.17
C LEU A 186 -12.97 -19.02 -14.52
N THR A 187 -12.24 -18.17 -15.20
CA THR A 187 -12.69 -17.49 -16.42
C THR A 187 -12.11 -18.09 -17.71
N GLY A 188 -10.98 -18.79 -17.62
CA GLY A 188 -10.19 -19.23 -18.76
C GLY A 188 -9.39 -18.11 -19.44
N GLU A 189 -9.38 -16.90 -18.87
CA GLU A 189 -8.62 -15.78 -19.40
C GLU A 189 -7.11 -15.98 -19.18
N THR A 190 -6.34 -15.84 -20.28
CA THR A 190 -4.88 -15.98 -20.30
C THR A 190 -4.21 -14.86 -21.10
N SER A 191 -4.74 -13.63 -20.99
CA SER A 191 -4.21 -12.43 -21.62
C SER A 191 -3.76 -11.39 -20.61
N GLY A 192 -2.87 -10.46 -21.02
CA GLY A 192 -2.38 -9.40 -20.16
C GLY A 192 -1.76 -9.92 -18.86
N TYR A 193 -2.24 -9.49 -17.71
CA TYR A 193 -1.78 -9.91 -16.38
C TYR A 193 -1.95 -11.40 -16.10
N TYR A 194 -2.87 -12.05 -16.79
CA TYR A 194 -3.23 -13.47 -16.57
C TYR A 194 -2.45 -14.44 -17.46
N ALA A 195 -1.62 -13.93 -18.37
CA ALA A 195 -0.98 -14.74 -19.42
C ALA A 195 0.01 -15.79 -18.89
N ASP A 196 0.58 -15.60 -17.70
CA ASP A 196 1.46 -16.55 -17.03
C ASP A 196 0.73 -17.60 -16.19
N PHE A 197 -0.60 -17.47 -16.02
CA PHE A 197 -1.37 -18.23 -15.06
C PHE A 197 -2.44 -19.11 -15.75
N GLY A 198 -2.93 -20.14 -15.07
CA GLY A 198 -3.98 -21.01 -15.62
C GLY A 198 -3.87 -22.47 -15.18
N SER A 199 -2.93 -22.84 -14.32
CA SER A 199 -2.84 -24.20 -13.79
C SER A 199 -3.17 -24.27 -12.29
N ILE A 200 -3.80 -25.36 -11.89
CA ILE A 200 -4.11 -25.63 -10.47
C ILE A 200 -2.84 -25.76 -9.61
N SER A 201 -1.73 -26.20 -10.20
CA SER A 201 -0.44 -26.28 -9.49
C SER A 201 0.10 -24.89 -9.16
N GLN A 202 -0.09 -23.90 -10.02
CA GLN A 202 0.28 -22.51 -9.71
C GLN A 202 -0.55 -21.96 -8.55
N LEU A 203 -1.86 -22.21 -8.54
CA LEU A 203 -2.72 -21.81 -7.43
C LEU A 203 -2.27 -22.49 -6.12
N ALA A 204 -1.95 -23.78 -6.15
CA ALA A 204 -1.43 -24.49 -4.99
C ALA A 204 -0.10 -23.91 -4.49
N THR A 205 0.81 -23.56 -5.42
CA THR A 205 2.07 -22.88 -5.08
C THR A 205 1.81 -21.51 -4.45
N ALA A 206 0.97 -20.67 -5.06
CA ALA A 206 0.65 -19.35 -4.51
C ALA A 206 0.02 -19.45 -3.12
N PHE A 207 -0.83 -20.44 -2.89
CA PHE A 207 -1.46 -20.68 -1.58
C PHE A 207 -0.47 -21.16 -0.51
N GLN A 208 0.47 -22.03 -0.86
CA GLN A 208 1.43 -22.59 0.08
C GLN A 208 2.63 -21.67 0.35
N GLU A 209 3.06 -20.94 -0.69
CA GLU A 209 4.33 -20.23 -0.71
C GLU A 209 4.16 -18.71 -0.87
N GLY A 210 2.92 -18.21 -0.86
CA GLY A 210 2.58 -16.79 -1.01
C GLY A 210 2.43 -16.33 -2.47
N TRP A 211 3.31 -16.78 -3.37
CA TRP A 211 3.26 -16.47 -4.81
C TRP A 211 3.93 -17.54 -5.68
N VAL A 212 3.66 -17.51 -6.98
CA VAL A 212 4.13 -18.51 -7.96
C VAL A 212 5.60 -18.28 -8.31
N TYR A 213 5.95 -17.03 -8.66
CA TYR A 213 7.31 -16.67 -9.06
C TYR A 213 8.15 -16.27 -7.85
N ARG A 214 9.21 -17.07 -7.58
CA ARG A 214 10.15 -16.91 -6.47
C ARG A 214 11.60 -16.92 -6.95
N GLY A 215 11.88 -16.24 -8.07
CA GLY A 215 13.15 -16.20 -8.77
C GLY A 215 13.17 -16.99 -10.08
N GLN A 216 12.08 -17.66 -10.46
CA GLN A 216 11.94 -18.33 -11.74
C GLN A 216 11.77 -17.31 -12.88
N TYR A 217 12.04 -17.76 -14.11
CA TYR A 217 11.83 -16.95 -15.31
C TYR A 217 10.34 -16.89 -15.65
N SER A 218 9.80 -15.69 -15.79
CA SER A 218 8.45 -15.45 -16.31
C SER A 218 8.53 -15.23 -17.83
N PRO A 219 7.90 -16.06 -18.65
CA PRO A 219 7.88 -15.88 -20.10
C PRO A 219 7.21 -14.58 -20.54
N VAL A 220 6.19 -14.14 -19.82
CA VAL A 220 5.43 -12.92 -20.13
C VAL A 220 6.23 -11.68 -19.72
N ARG A 221 6.80 -11.66 -18.52
CA ARG A 221 7.65 -10.56 -18.05
C ARG A 221 9.04 -10.57 -18.71
N ARG A 222 9.46 -11.68 -19.32
CA ARG A 222 10.76 -11.90 -19.97
C ARG A 222 11.95 -11.68 -19.03
N MET A 223 11.78 -11.99 -17.75
CA MET A 223 12.81 -11.83 -16.72
C MET A 223 12.57 -12.81 -15.57
N ARG A 224 13.60 -13.02 -14.73
CA ARG A 224 13.41 -13.67 -13.43
C ARG A 224 12.61 -12.75 -12.53
N PHE A 225 11.65 -13.31 -11.81
CA PHE A 225 10.69 -12.53 -11.03
C PHE A 225 10.49 -13.10 -9.63
N GLY A 226 10.28 -12.18 -8.69
CA GLY A 226 10.10 -12.52 -7.28
C GLY A 226 11.36 -12.99 -6.56
N ASN A 227 11.25 -13.21 -5.27
CA ASN A 227 12.26 -13.86 -4.46
C ASN A 227 11.65 -14.93 -3.55
N SER A 228 12.48 -15.86 -3.06
CA SER A 228 12.06 -16.92 -2.14
C SER A 228 12.29 -16.48 -0.69
N PRO A 229 11.38 -16.84 0.23
CA PRO A 229 11.62 -16.66 1.67
C PRO A 229 12.82 -17.51 2.16
N ASP A 230 13.09 -18.64 1.48
CA ASP A 230 14.09 -19.62 1.90
C ASP A 230 15.55 -19.14 1.74
N GLY A 231 15.79 -18.09 0.94
CA GLY A 231 17.12 -17.50 0.72
C GLY A 231 17.67 -16.67 1.88
N ILE A 232 16.98 -16.63 3.01
CA ILE A 232 17.29 -15.75 4.13
C ILE A 232 17.16 -16.53 5.46
N GLN A 233 17.78 -17.68 5.51
CA GLN A 233 18.16 -18.31 6.77
C GLN A 233 19.53 -17.75 7.16
N GLY A 234 19.52 -16.79 8.05
CA GLY A 234 20.69 -16.24 8.69
C GLY A 234 20.33 -15.91 10.12
#